data_7e84f166730991965dc4c2f2b7720584
#
_entry.id   7e84f166730991965dc4c2f2b7720584
#
_cell.length_a   1.000
_cell.length_b   1.000
_cell.length_c   1.000
_cell.angle_alpha   90.00
_cell.angle_beta   90.00
_cell.angle_gamma   90.00
#
_symmetry.space_group_name_H-M   'P 1'
#
loop_
_entity.id
_entity.type
_entity.pdbx_description
1 polymer ?
#
loop_
_entity_poly.entity_id
_entity_poly.type
_entity_poly.pdbx_seq_one_letter_code
_entity_poly.pdbx_strand_id
1 'polypeptide(L)'
;MNMKNFALIGVAGYIAPRHLRAIKDTGNQLVAAYDKFDSVGIMDSYFPNCAFFTEMELFDRHCSKLKKTAERVDMVSICTPNYLHDAHIRYGLRLGADVICEKPLVLNPWNIDALEDVEKETGHKGYTILQLSLHESIKALKKKIEEGPKDKVYDVDLTYITSRGYWYYTSWKGDERKSGGVATNIGVHFYDMLSWIFGPVKENIVHVMSHDRVAGFLGLEKARVRYFLSINA
;
A
#
# COMPACT_ATOMS: atom_id res chain seq x y z
N MET A 1 -25.06 -1.65 3.52
CA MET A 1 -24.00 -2.58 3.02
C MET A 1 -23.94 -3.75 3.98
N ASN A 2 -23.77 -4.98 3.51
CA ASN A 2 -23.58 -6.12 4.41
C ASN A 2 -22.21 -6.00 5.10
N MET A 3 -22.17 -6.28 6.40
CA MET A 3 -20.95 -6.36 7.20
C MET A 3 -19.97 -7.36 6.57
N LYS A 4 -18.70 -6.99 6.49
CA LYS A 4 -17.60 -7.81 5.98
C LYS A 4 -16.71 -8.30 7.11
N ASN A 5 -16.21 -9.51 6.98
CA ASN A 5 -15.22 -10.07 7.90
C ASN A 5 -13.81 -9.86 7.35
N PHE A 6 -12.98 -9.24 8.15
CA PHE A 6 -11.60 -8.96 7.82
C PHE A 6 -10.65 -9.92 8.52
N ALA A 7 -9.57 -10.28 7.86
CA ALA A 7 -8.35 -10.74 8.49
C ALA A 7 -7.25 -9.69 8.29
N LEU A 8 -6.34 -9.51 9.27
CA LEU A 8 -5.27 -8.52 9.19
C LEU A 8 -3.91 -9.18 9.40
N ILE A 9 -2.99 -8.95 8.47
CA ILE A 9 -1.62 -9.44 8.49
C ILE A 9 -0.68 -8.27 8.76
N GLY A 10 0.13 -8.35 9.82
CA GLY A 10 1.03 -7.28 10.25
C GLY A 10 0.39 -6.35 11.28
N VAL A 11 -0.39 -6.90 12.22
CA VAL A 11 -1.20 -6.13 13.18
C VAL A 11 -0.37 -5.37 14.23
N ALA A 12 0.88 -5.79 14.51
CA ALA A 12 1.81 -5.05 15.37
C ALA A 12 2.51 -3.89 14.62
N GLY A 13 2.29 -3.74 13.32
CA GLY A 13 2.90 -2.71 12.50
C GLY A 13 2.39 -1.29 12.82
N TYR A 14 3.26 -0.30 12.62
CA TYR A 14 2.96 1.13 12.86
C TYR A 14 1.67 1.61 12.18
N ILE A 15 1.35 1.11 10.99
CA ILE A 15 0.18 1.53 10.21
C ILE A 15 -1.09 0.78 10.59
N ALA A 16 -0.98 -0.40 11.21
CA ALA A 16 -2.10 -1.27 11.52
C ALA A 16 -3.22 -0.61 12.35
N PRO A 17 -2.95 0.29 13.32
CA PRO A 17 -4.01 1.00 14.06
C PRO A 17 -4.97 1.79 13.15
N ARG A 18 -4.49 2.31 12.00
CA ARG A 18 -5.33 3.01 11.03
C ARG A 18 -6.28 2.05 10.32
N HIS A 19 -5.81 0.85 10.00
CA HIS A 19 -6.64 -0.20 9.40
C HIS A 19 -7.67 -0.74 10.40
N LEU A 20 -7.26 -1.01 11.65
CA LEU A 20 -8.17 -1.42 12.73
C LEU A 20 -9.30 -0.39 12.90
N ARG A 21 -8.95 0.88 12.94
CA ARG A 21 -9.91 1.97 13.02
C ARG A 21 -10.85 1.99 11.82
N ALA A 22 -10.32 1.93 10.60
CA ALA A 22 -11.12 1.96 9.38
C ALA A 22 -12.09 0.78 9.30
N ILE A 23 -11.65 -0.42 9.66
CA ILE A 23 -12.51 -1.61 9.72
C ILE A 23 -13.67 -1.38 10.69
N LYS A 24 -13.39 -0.86 11.89
CA LYS A 24 -14.38 -0.57 12.92
C LYS A 24 -15.34 0.54 12.50
N ASP A 25 -14.81 1.67 12.03
CA ASP A 25 -15.60 2.86 11.65
C ASP A 25 -16.54 2.59 10.46
N THR A 26 -16.21 1.61 9.62
CA THR A 26 -17.03 1.17 8.50
C THR A 26 -18.03 0.06 8.87
N GLY A 27 -18.15 -0.31 10.17
CA GLY A 27 -19.11 -1.30 10.66
C GLY A 27 -18.75 -2.73 10.29
N ASN A 28 -17.49 -3.02 10.01
CA ASN A 28 -16.97 -4.33 9.69
C ASN A 28 -16.37 -5.03 10.92
N GLN A 29 -16.08 -6.33 10.79
CA GLN A 29 -15.50 -7.15 11.86
C GLN A 29 -14.08 -7.58 11.51
N LEU A 30 -13.22 -7.71 12.53
CA LEU A 30 -11.94 -8.38 12.42
C LEU A 30 -12.05 -9.74 13.09
N VAL A 31 -11.95 -10.81 12.31
CA VAL A 31 -12.15 -12.19 12.80
C VAL A 31 -10.81 -12.90 13.08
N ALA A 32 -9.73 -12.49 12.40
CA ALA A 32 -8.41 -13.06 12.59
C ALA A 32 -7.32 -12.01 12.39
N ALA A 33 -6.25 -12.09 13.15
CA ALA A 33 -5.07 -11.24 13.00
C ALA A 33 -3.78 -12.04 13.17
N TYR A 34 -2.75 -11.64 12.42
CA TYR A 34 -1.43 -12.25 12.48
C TYR A 34 -0.33 -11.19 12.56
N ASP A 35 0.61 -11.42 13.44
CA ASP A 35 1.94 -10.79 13.42
C ASP A 35 2.94 -11.73 14.12
N LYS A 36 4.18 -11.75 13.66
CA LYS A 36 5.25 -12.50 14.33
C LYS A 36 5.62 -11.94 15.71
N PHE A 37 5.21 -10.71 16.02
CA PHE A 37 5.38 -10.05 17.30
C PHE A 37 4.05 -10.01 18.04
N ASP A 38 4.10 -10.16 19.36
CA ASP A 38 2.94 -10.19 20.27
C ASP A 38 2.58 -8.84 20.89
N SER A 39 3.27 -7.77 20.49
CA SER A 39 2.98 -6.40 20.97
C SER A 39 1.71 -5.82 20.31
N VAL A 40 0.57 -6.46 20.56
CA VAL A 40 -0.71 -6.19 19.86
C VAL A 40 -1.83 -5.71 20.78
N GLY A 41 -1.52 -5.22 21.97
CA GLY A 41 -2.52 -4.72 22.94
C GLY A 41 -3.47 -3.65 22.37
N ILE A 42 -3.10 -3.00 21.29
CA ILE A 42 -3.98 -2.07 20.57
C ILE A 42 -5.27 -2.74 20.05
N MET A 43 -5.24 -4.05 19.79
CA MET A 43 -6.40 -4.80 19.31
C MET A 43 -7.56 -4.76 20.31
N ASP A 44 -7.27 -4.75 21.60
CA ASP A 44 -8.30 -4.72 22.66
C ASP A 44 -9.18 -3.47 22.57
N SER A 45 -8.63 -2.36 22.07
CA SER A 45 -9.36 -1.11 21.86
C SER A 45 -10.33 -1.15 20.67
N TYR A 46 -10.11 -2.05 19.73
CA TYR A 46 -10.89 -2.15 18.50
C TYR A 46 -11.68 -3.44 18.40
N PHE A 47 -11.03 -4.59 18.58
CA PHE A 47 -11.57 -5.93 18.37
C PHE A 47 -11.07 -6.92 19.43
N PRO A 48 -11.52 -6.82 20.70
CA PRO A 48 -11.01 -7.62 21.81
C PRO A 48 -11.26 -9.13 21.65
N ASN A 49 -12.22 -9.52 20.82
CA ASN A 49 -12.59 -10.93 20.59
C ASN A 49 -11.92 -11.50 19.30
N CYS A 50 -11.04 -10.75 18.64
CA CYS A 50 -10.37 -11.22 17.42
C CYS A 50 -9.38 -12.34 17.76
N ALA A 51 -9.39 -13.42 17.00
CA ALA A 51 -8.39 -14.48 17.11
C ALA A 51 -7.02 -13.96 16.64
N PHE A 52 -6.00 -14.01 17.51
CA PHE A 52 -4.65 -13.56 17.22
C PHE A 52 -3.65 -14.72 17.17
N PHE A 53 -2.71 -14.66 16.22
CA PHE A 53 -1.71 -15.68 15.98
C PHE A 53 -0.34 -15.05 15.78
N THR A 54 0.70 -15.69 16.32
CA THR A 54 2.11 -15.36 16.09
C THR A 54 2.78 -16.26 15.04
N GLU A 55 2.07 -17.28 14.58
CA GLU A 55 2.52 -18.23 13.58
C GLU A 55 1.58 -18.21 12.37
N MET A 56 2.18 -18.06 11.18
CA MET A 56 1.42 -17.96 9.93
C MET A 56 0.63 -19.25 9.64
N GLU A 57 1.16 -20.39 9.98
CA GLU A 57 0.54 -21.70 9.79
C GLU A 57 -0.74 -21.85 10.62
N LEU A 58 -0.74 -21.35 11.86
CA LEU A 58 -1.92 -21.38 12.73
C LEU A 58 -2.98 -20.39 12.24
N PHE A 59 -2.55 -19.20 11.81
CA PHE A 59 -3.42 -18.20 11.21
C PHE A 59 -4.09 -18.73 9.92
N ASP A 60 -3.31 -19.30 9.00
CA ASP A 60 -3.83 -19.90 7.75
C ASP A 60 -4.84 -21.02 8.05
N ARG A 61 -4.49 -21.93 8.97
CA ARG A 61 -5.40 -23.02 9.38
C ARG A 61 -6.71 -22.48 9.96
N HIS A 62 -6.63 -21.42 10.77
CA HIS A 62 -7.82 -20.79 11.34
C HIS A 62 -8.68 -20.17 10.25
N CYS A 63 -8.13 -19.32 9.39
CA CYS A 63 -8.85 -18.71 8.27
C CYS A 63 -9.46 -19.75 7.32
N SER A 64 -8.74 -20.85 7.08
CA SER A 64 -9.23 -21.95 6.27
C SER A 64 -10.44 -22.68 6.91
N LYS A 65 -10.48 -22.80 8.24
CA LYS A 65 -11.66 -23.33 8.97
C LYS A 65 -12.87 -22.41 8.84
N LEU A 66 -12.65 -21.09 8.85
CA LEU A 66 -13.73 -20.10 8.72
C LEU A 66 -14.41 -20.11 7.35
N LYS A 67 -13.79 -20.62 6.29
CA LYS A 67 -14.34 -20.59 4.92
C LYS A 67 -15.77 -21.11 4.78
N LYS A 68 -16.17 -22.05 5.64
CA LYS A 68 -17.50 -22.69 5.59
C LYS A 68 -18.44 -22.16 6.67
N THR A 69 -18.10 -21.08 7.34
CA THR A 69 -18.89 -20.47 8.42
C THR A 69 -19.39 -19.08 8.02
N ALA A 70 -20.23 -18.49 8.85
CA ALA A 70 -20.67 -17.11 8.71
C ALA A 70 -19.52 -16.10 8.94
N GLU A 71 -18.45 -16.52 9.58
CA GLU A 71 -17.25 -15.72 9.86
C GLU A 71 -16.17 -15.89 8.78
N ARG A 72 -16.49 -16.42 7.61
CA ARG A 72 -15.52 -16.52 6.49
C ARG A 72 -14.88 -15.17 6.24
N VAL A 73 -13.58 -15.17 5.95
CA VAL A 73 -12.85 -13.96 5.61
C VAL A 73 -13.29 -13.45 4.24
N ASP A 74 -13.82 -12.24 4.18
CA ASP A 74 -14.20 -11.54 2.94
C ASP A 74 -13.08 -10.63 2.43
N MET A 75 -12.26 -10.10 3.34
CA MET A 75 -11.20 -9.13 3.05
C MET A 75 -9.94 -9.46 3.87
N VAL A 76 -8.78 -9.39 3.24
CA VAL A 76 -7.48 -9.46 3.93
C VAL A 76 -6.80 -8.10 3.87
N SER A 77 -6.50 -7.52 5.03
CA SER A 77 -5.78 -6.26 5.16
C SER A 77 -4.30 -6.54 5.44
N ILE A 78 -3.37 -5.95 4.67
CA ILE A 78 -1.95 -6.23 4.74
C ILE A 78 -1.19 -4.96 5.16
N CYS A 79 -0.54 -5.05 6.33
CA CYS A 79 0.23 -3.98 6.97
C CYS A 79 1.69 -4.38 7.24
N THR A 80 2.17 -5.39 6.55
CA THR A 80 3.53 -5.94 6.72
C THR A 80 4.60 -5.09 6.04
N PRO A 81 5.89 -5.36 6.25
CA PRO A 81 6.96 -4.78 5.46
C PRO A 81 6.82 -5.06 3.95
N ASN A 82 7.23 -4.09 3.13
CA ASN A 82 7.01 -4.07 1.68
C ASN A 82 7.39 -5.36 0.95
N TYR A 83 8.51 -5.99 1.32
CA TYR A 83 9.00 -7.23 0.68
C TYR A 83 8.11 -8.46 0.89
N LEU A 84 7.16 -8.38 1.82
CA LEU A 84 6.22 -9.46 2.11
C LEU A 84 4.87 -9.29 1.40
N HIS A 85 4.62 -8.13 0.81
CA HIS A 85 3.31 -7.79 0.24
C HIS A 85 2.88 -8.79 -0.83
N ASP A 86 3.73 -9.10 -1.81
CA ASP A 86 3.40 -10.05 -2.89
C ASP A 86 2.92 -11.40 -2.35
N ALA A 87 3.66 -11.98 -1.41
CA ALA A 87 3.30 -13.27 -0.81
C ALA A 87 1.96 -13.21 -0.06
N HIS A 88 1.73 -12.15 0.71
CA HIS A 88 0.51 -11.99 1.48
C HIS A 88 -0.71 -11.65 0.61
N ILE A 89 -0.52 -10.91 -0.48
CA ILE A 89 -1.58 -10.67 -1.46
C ILE A 89 -2.02 -12.00 -2.10
N ARG A 90 -1.06 -12.80 -2.59
CA ARG A 90 -1.35 -14.14 -3.14
C ARG A 90 -2.06 -15.03 -2.14
N TYR A 91 -1.65 -14.99 -0.88
CA TYR A 91 -2.32 -15.71 0.20
C TYR A 91 -3.78 -15.29 0.31
N GLY A 92 -4.06 -13.98 0.43
CA GLY A 92 -5.44 -13.47 0.59
C GLY A 92 -6.34 -13.84 -0.59
N LEU A 93 -5.87 -13.64 -1.82
CA LEU A 93 -6.62 -13.99 -3.03
C LEU A 93 -6.93 -15.50 -3.09
N ARG A 94 -5.95 -16.37 -2.79
CA ARG A 94 -6.14 -17.82 -2.76
C ARG A 94 -6.97 -18.31 -1.55
N LEU A 95 -7.00 -17.53 -0.48
CA LEU A 95 -7.93 -17.78 0.63
C LEU A 95 -9.39 -17.61 0.17
N GLY A 96 -9.64 -16.89 -0.91
CA GLY A 96 -10.96 -16.54 -1.43
C GLY A 96 -11.50 -15.24 -0.83
N ALA A 97 -10.60 -14.28 -0.63
CA ALA A 97 -10.89 -12.94 -0.10
C ALA A 97 -10.30 -11.86 -1.01
N ASP A 98 -10.94 -10.71 -1.07
CA ASP A 98 -10.33 -9.51 -1.64
C ASP A 98 -9.24 -8.99 -0.70
N VAL A 99 -8.27 -8.26 -1.24
CA VAL A 99 -7.10 -7.82 -0.48
C VAL A 99 -6.98 -6.30 -0.51
N ILE A 100 -6.71 -5.70 0.65
CA ILE A 100 -6.27 -4.30 0.79
C ILE A 100 -4.84 -4.32 1.30
N CYS A 101 -3.90 -3.85 0.48
CA CYS A 101 -2.48 -3.85 0.82
C CYS A 101 -1.94 -2.43 0.98
N GLU A 102 -1.09 -2.24 1.98
CA GLU A 102 -0.29 -1.02 2.08
C GLU A 102 0.64 -0.87 0.87
N LYS A 103 1.00 0.37 0.62
CA LYS A 103 1.93 0.70 -0.47
C LYS A 103 3.41 0.41 -0.07
N PRO A 104 4.27 0.15 -1.05
CA PRO A 104 3.99 -0.16 -2.45
C PRO A 104 3.32 -1.51 -2.60
N LEU A 105 2.53 -1.70 -3.65
CA LEU A 105 1.86 -2.99 -3.88
C LEU A 105 2.87 -4.14 -3.93
N VAL A 106 3.94 -3.95 -4.69
CA VAL A 106 5.07 -4.89 -4.83
C VAL A 106 6.38 -4.11 -4.93
N LEU A 107 7.52 -4.79 -4.74
CA LEU A 107 8.85 -4.22 -4.98
C LEU A 107 9.34 -4.44 -6.41
N ASN A 108 8.92 -5.53 -7.02
CA ASN A 108 9.31 -5.90 -8.37
C ASN A 108 8.09 -5.79 -9.29
N PRO A 109 8.12 -4.93 -10.33
CA PRO A 109 6.99 -4.74 -11.23
C PRO A 109 6.53 -6.02 -11.95
N TRP A 110 7.41 -6.99 -12.20
CA TRP A 110 7.05 -8.31 -12.77
C TRP A 110 6.03 -9.08 -11.92
N ASN A 111 5.97 -8.79 -10.62
CA ASN A 111 4.99 -9.43 -9.74
C ASN A 111 3.56 -8.92 -9.99
N ILE A 112 3.39 -7.76 -10.64
CA ILE A 112 2.06 -7.23 -10.99
C ILE A 112 1.36 -8.17 -11.96
N ASP A 113 2.05 -8.57 -13.04
CA ASP A 113 1.49 -9.48 -14.04
C ASP A 113 1.07 -10.82 -13.39
N ALA A 114 1.95 -11.34 -12.53
CA ALA A 114 1.66 -12.57 -11.80
C ALA A 114 0.52 -12.43 -10.76
N LEU A 115 0.32 -11.24 -10.18
CA LEU A 115 -0.84 -10.97 -9.31
C LEU A 115 -2.13 -10.86 -10.12
N GLU A 116 -2.09 -10.24 -11.30
CA GLU A 116 -3.24 -10.20 -12.22
C GLU A 116 -3.70 -11.60 -12.62
N ASP A 117 -2.76 -12.52 -12.84
CA ASP A 117 -3.11 -13.91 -13.14
C ASP A 117 -3.78 -14.61 -11.96
N VAL A 118 -3.30 -14.37 -10.72
CA VAL A 118 -3.96 -14.88 -9.51
C VAL A 118 -5.34 -14.26 -9.32
N GLU A 119 -5.54 -12.97 -9.62
CA GLU A 119 -6.86 -12.34 -9.61
C GLU A 119 -7.84 -12.98 -10.59
N LYS A 120 -7.36 -13.26 -11.82
CA LYS A 120 -8.18 -13.96 -12.84
C LYS A 120 -8.53 -15.39 -12.41
N GLU A 121 -7.57 -16.10 -11.83
CA GLU A 121 -7.74 -17.46 -11.33
C GLU A 121 -8.74 -17.55 -10.18
N THR A 122 -8.66 -16.62 -9.24
CA THR A 122 -9.46 -16.66 -8.00
C THR A 122 -10.79 -15.91 -8.08
N GLY A 123 -10.91 -14.96 -9.01
CA GLY A 123 -12.04 -14.04 -9.12
C GLY A 123 -12.07 -12.94 -8.04
N HIS A 124 -11.02 -12.84 -7.21
CA HIS A 124 -10.86 -11.83 -6.17
C HIS A 124 -9.92 -10.72 -6.60
N LYS A 125 -9.97 -9.57 -5.91
CA LYS A 125 -9.24 -8.37 -6.27
C LYS A 125 -8.27 -7.90 -5.18
N GLY A 126 -7.10 -7.40 -5.62
CA GLY A 126 -6.13 -6.70 -4.79
C GLY A 126 -6.22 -5.19 -4.98
N TYR A 127 -6.25 -4.47 -3.87
CA TYR A 127 -6.26 -3.01 -3.82
C TYR A 127 -5.06 -2.50 -3.05
N THR A 128 -4.42 -1.43 -3.54
CA THR A 128 -3.34 -0.75 -2.80
C THR A 128 -3.78 0.62 -2.29
N ILE A 129 -3.24 1.02 -1.14
CA ILE A 129 -3.58 2.30 -0.50
C ILE A 129 -2.66 3.39 -1.02
N LEU A 130 -3.20 4.26 -1.89
CA LEU A 130 -2.53 5.43 -2.44
C LEU A 130 -3.38 6.67 -2.16
N GLN A 131 -3.25 7.22 -0.94
CA GLN A 131 -4.21 8.19 -0.40
C GLN A 131 -4.08 9.61 -0.94
N LEU A 132 -2.99 10.01 -1.62
CA LEU A 132 -2.82 11.39 -2.08
C LEU A 132 -3.89 11.82 -3.07
N SER A 133 -4.32 10.94 -3.97
CA SER A 133 -5.39 11.19 -4.93
C SER A 133 -6.74 11.48 -4.27
N LEU A 134 -6.92 11.09 -3.01
CA LEU A 134 -8.15 11.34 -2.24
C LEU A 134 -8.17 12.71 -1.54
N HIS A 135 -7.02 13.40 -1.47
CA HIS A 135 -6.92 14.69 -0.81
C HIS A 135 -7.68 15.78 -1.59
N GLU A 136 -8.49 16.59 -0.91
CA GLU A 136 -9.37 17.56 -1.57
C GLU A 136 -8.63 18.57 -2.45
N SER A 137 -7.45 19.04 -2.03
CA SER A 137 -6.63 19.94 -2.86
C SER A 137 -6.11 19.25 -4.13
N ILE A 138 -5.82 17.96 -4.08
CA ILE A 138 -5.36 17.19 -5.24
C ILE A 138 -6.52 16.94 -6.21
N LYS A 139 -7.70 16.60 -5.69
CA LYS A 139 -8.93 16.50 -6.50
C LYS A 139 -9.25 17.83 -7.19
N ALA A 140 -9.16 18.95 -6.45
CA ALA A 140 -9.38 20.28 -7.02
C ALA A 140 -8.36 20.64 -8.10
N LEU A 141 -7.06 20.29 -7.87
CA LEU A 141 -6.03 20.49 -8.89
C LEU A 141 -6.31 19.67 -10.14
N LYS A 142 -6.64 18.38 -10.00
CA LYS A 142 -6.99 17.53 -11.15
C LYS A 142 -8.14 18.13 -11.94
N LYS A 143 -9.22 18.52 -11.27
CA LYS A 143 -10.37 19.16 -11.93
C LYS A 143 -9.95 20.41 -12.70
N LYS A 144 -9.11 21.28 -12.11
CA LYS A 144 -8.59 22.48 -12.79
C LYS A 144 -7.77 22.14 -14.05
N ILE A 145 -7.00 21.06 -14.02
CA ILE A 145 -6.24 20.58 -15.18
C ILE A 145 -7.17 20.02 -16.27
N GLU A 146 -8.19 19.26 -15.88
CA GLU A 146 -9.18 18.68 -16.80
C GLU A 146 -10.05 19.75 -17.50
N GLU A 147 -10.41 20.82 -16.80
CA GLU A 147 -11.17 21.96 -17.32
C GLU A 147 -10.30 22.96 -18.10
N GLY A 148 -8.97 22.85 -18.00
CA GLY A 148 -8.02 23.72 -18.68
C GLY A 148 -7.84 23.40 -20.18
N PRO A 149 -6.98 24.17 -20.89
CA PRO A 149 -6.70 23.94 -22.30
C PRO A 149 -6.19 22.51 -22.56
N LYS A 150 -6.77 21.84 -23.56
CA LYS A 150 -6.51 20.42 -23.85
C LYS A 150 -5.08 20.13 -24.35
N ASP A 151 -4.51 21.09 -25.05
CA ASP A 151 -3.17 21.05 -25.66
C ASP A 151 -2.06 21.54 -24.72
N LYS A 152 -2.43 22.03 -23.54
CA LYS A 152 -1.46 22.58 -22.59
C LYS A 152 -0.67 21.48 -21.90
N VAL A 153 0.66 21.58 -21.96
CA VAL A 153 1.61 20.80 -21.18
C VAL A 153 2.15 21.68 -20.05
N TYR A 154 2.11 21.16 -18.83
CA TYR A 154 2.50 21.86 -17.62
C TYR A 154 3.93 21.51 -17.24
N ASP A 155 4.73 22.51 -16.83
CA ASP A 155 6.02 22.30 -16.19
C ASP A 155 5.80 22.21 -14.67
N VAL A 156 6.28 21.12 -14.08
CA VAL A 156 6.08 20.80 -12.66
C VAL A 156 7.42 20.50 -12.00
N ASP A 157 7.66 21.13 -10.86
CA ASP A 157 8.76 20.80 -9.97
C ASP A 157 8.22 20.14 -8.71
N LEU A 158 8.55 18.86 -8.52
CA LEU A 158 8.22 18.10 -7.34
C LEU A 158 9.42 17.95 -6.43
N THR A 159 9.40 18.56 -5.27
CA THR A 159 10.44 18.41 -4.26
C THR A 159 9.83 17.89 -2.96
N TYR A 160 10.39 16.79 -2.45
CA TYR A 160 10.04 16.23 -1.15
C TYR A 160 11.31 15.90 -0.38
N ILE A 161 11.53 16.62 0.70
CA ILE A 161 12.68 16.44 1.58
C ILE A 161 12.15 16.18 3.00
N THR A 162 12.59 15.08 3.60
CA THR A 162 12.20 14.69 4.95
C THR A 162 13.35 14.01 5.66
N SER A 163 13.69 14.49 6.83
CA SER A 163 14.70 13.82 7.65
C SER A 163 14.18 12.50 8.22
N ARG A 164 15.03 11.50 8.26
CA ARG A 164 14.76 10.23 8.94
C ARG A 164 15.77 10.03 10.06
N GLY A 165 15.28 9.64 11.24
CA GLY A 165 16.14 9.30 12.37
C GLY A 165 16.90 7.99 12.16
N TYR A 166 17.86 7.72 13.03
CA TYR A 166 18.71 6.53 13.00
C TYR A 166 17.91 5.22 12.92
N TRP A 167 16.75 5.15 13.58
CA TRP A 167 15.83 4.00 13.54
C TRP A 167 15.42 3.57 12.12
N TYR A 168 15.35 4.51 11.19
CA TYR A 168 14.97 4.22 9.81
C TYR A 168 16.00 3.30 9.15
N TYR A 169 17.28 3.64 9.32
CA TYR A 169 18.40 2.91 8.71
C TYR A 169 18.67 1.57 9.36
N THR A 170 18.31 1.38 10.62
CA THR A 170 18.45 0.12 11.36
C THR A 170 17.23 -0.80 11.19
N SER A 171 16.12 -0.28 10.67
CA SER A 171 14.92 -1.05 10.37
C SER A 171 14.95 -1.61 8.94
N TRP A 172 13.95 -2.44 8.62
CA TRP A 172 13.77 -2.95 7.25
C TRP A 172 13.61 -1.85 6.19
N LYS A 173 13.24 -0.64 6.61
CA LYS A 173 13.06 0.52 5.71
C LYS A 173 14.39 1.04 5.14
N GLY A 174 15.50 0.87 5.87
CA GLY A 174 16.83 1.21 5.41
C GLY A 174 17.47 0.15 4.49
N ASP A 175 16.92 -1.07 4.46
CA ASP A 175 17.35 -2.10 3.51
C ASP A 175 16.56 -1.96 2.20
N GLU A 176 17.22 -1.51 1.13
CA GLU A 176 16.59 -1.30 -0.18
C GLU A 176 15.94 -2.56 -0.76
N ARG A 177 16.50 -3.74 -0.48
CA ARG A 177 15.92 -5.03 -0.93
C ARG A 177 14.58 -5.32 -0.26
N LYS A 178 14.35 -4.72 0.91
CA LYS A 178 13.11 -4.90 1.70
C LYS A 178 12.13 -3.76 1.54
N SER A 179 12.62 -2.55 1.34
CA SER A 179 11.80 -1.34 1.23
C SER A 179 11.52 -0.92 -0.21
N GLY A 180 12.42 -1.25 -1.15
CA GLY A 180 12.45 -0.71 -2.51
C GLY A 180 13.10 0.66 -2.63
N GLY A 181 13.77 1.15 -1.56
CA GLY A 181 14.45 2.44 -1.53
C GLY A 181 13.51 3.64 -1.55
N VAL A 182 14.08 4.83 -1.71
CA VAL A 182 13.33 6.11 -1.67
C VAL A 182 12.31 6.19 -2.79
N ALA A 183 12.69 5.78 -4.01
CA ALA A 183 11.81 5.86 -5.17
C ALA A 183 10.52 5.04 -4.99
N THR A 184 10.63 3.81 -4.50
CA THR A 184 9.49 2.90 -4.36
C THR A 184 8.72 3.15 -3.06
N ASN A 185 9.44 3.28 -1.92
CA ASN A 185 8.78 3.38 -0.62
C ASN A 185 8.11 4.76 -0.39
N ILE A 186 8.68 5.83 -0.96
CA ILE A 186 8.19 7.21 -0.82
C ILE A 186 7.66 7.73 -2.14
N GLY A 187 8.43 7.57 -3.21
CA GLY A 187 8.10 8.11 -4.52
C GLY A 187 6.80 7.60 -5.10
N VAL A 188 6.40 6.36 -4.79
CA VAL A 188 5.16 5.77 -5.30
C VAL A 188 3.93 6.65 -5.06
N HIS A 189 3.84 7.33 -3.92
CA HIS A 189 2.75 8.25 -3.63
C HIS A 189 2.68 9.42 -4.60
N PHE A 190 3.84 9.98 -4.93
CA PHE A 190 3.94 11.14 -5.81
C PHE A 190 3.78 10.76 -7.28
N TYR A 191 4.35 9.62 -7.69
CA TYR A 191 4.22 9.13 -9.07
C TYR A 191 2.78 8.74 -9.39
N ASP A 192 2.09 8.09 -8.47
CA ASP A 192 0.66 7.82 -8.57
C ASP A 192 -0.15 9.11 -8.69
N MET A 193 0.04 10.05 -7.77
CA MET A 193 -0.64 11.35 -7.76
C MET A 193 -0.43 12.11 -9.07
N LEU A 194 0.81 12.19 -9.55
CA LEU A 194 1.15 12.89 -10.78
C LEU A 194 0.52 12.23 -12.00
N SER A 195 0.59 10.89 -12.09
CA SER A 195 -0.03 10.15 -13.18
C SER A 195 -1.56 10.30 -13.17
N TRP A 196 -2.18 10.33 -11.98
CA TRP A 196 -3.61 10.54 -11.81
C TRP A 196 -4.06 11.94 -12.24
N ILE A 197 -3.23 12.97 -12.01
CA ILE A 197 -3.54 14.36 -12.39
C ILE A 197 -3.28 14.61 -13.88
N PHE A 198 -2.11 14.18 -14.38
CA PHE A 198 -1.56 14.62 -15.68
C PHE A 198 -1.57 13.53 -16.76
N GLY A 199 -2.11 12.36 -16.45
CA GLY A 199 -2.20 11.23 -17.39
C GLY A 199 -0.99 10.29 -17.36
N PRO A 200 -0.97 9.30 -18.25
CA PRO A 200 0.01 8.22 -18.23
C PRO A 200 1.45 8.71 -18.47
N VAL A 201 2.39 7.94 -17.92
CA VAL A 201 3.82 8.13 -18.13
C VAL A 201 4.18 7.80 -19.56
N LYS A 202 4.90 8.71 -20.23
CA LYS A 202 5.45 8.56 -21.58
C LYS A 202 6.96 8.43 -21.59
N GLU A 203 7.63 9.03 -20.61
CA GLU A 203 9.08 9.02 -20.47
C GLU A 203 9.47 9.05 -19.00
N ASN A 204 10.54 8.35 -18.66
CA ASN A 204 11.15 8.39 -17.33
C ASN A 204 12.66 8.38 -17.45
N ILE A 205 13.31 9.41 -16.90
CA ILE A 205 14.77 9.53 -16.85
C ILE A 205 15.19 9.68 -15.39
N VAL A 206 15.99 8.75 -14.90
CA VAL A 206 16.56 8.81 -13.56
C VAL A 206 17.98 9.40 -13.66
N HIS A 207 18.18 10.58 -13.06
CA HIS A 207 19.48 11.25 -13.03
C HIS A 207 20.31 10.85 -11.81
N VAL A 208 19.66 10.68 -10.67
CA VAL A 208 20.29 10.29 -9.41
C VAL A 208 19.43 9.24 -8.73
N MET A 209 20.06 8.17 -8.27
CA MET A 209 19.44 7.14 -7.43
C MET A 209 20.46 6.64 -6.42
N SER A 210 20.20 6.90 -5.15
CA SER A 210 21.02 6.45 -4.02
C SER A 210 20.14 6.02 -2.85
N HIS A 211 20.76 5.50 -1.81
CA HIS A 211 20.04 5.00 -0.61
C HIS A 211 19.20 6.08 0.09
N ASP A 212 19.51 7.35 -0.08
CA ASP A 212 18.90 8.48 0.62
C ASP A 212 18.15 9.46 -0.29
N ARG A 213 18.30 9.36 -1.62
CA ARG A 213 17.68 10.30 -2.56
C ARG A 213 17.44 9.71 -3.94
N VAL A 214 16.49 10.30 -4.65
CA VAL A 214 16.25 10.05 -6.06
C VAL A 214 15.88 11.37 -6.75
N ALA A 215 16.40 11.58 -7.94
CA ALA A 215 16.08 12.72 -8.78
C ALA A 215 15.98 12.31 -10.24
N GLY A 216 15.10 12.98 -10.98
CA GLY A 216 14.92 12.66 -12.38
C GLY A 216 13.88 13.53 -13.07
N PHE A 217 13.52 13.07 -14.24
CA PHE A 217 12.50 13.65 -15.09
C PHE A 217 11.41 12.60 -15.39
N LEU A 218 10.17 13.05 -15.37
CA LEU A 218 9.00 12.23 -15.71
C LEU A 218 8.16 12.99 -16.73
N GLY A 219 8.11 12.48 -17.95
CA GLY A 219 7.24 12.96 -19.01
C GLY A 219 5.87 12.29 -18.90
N LEU A 220 4.83 13.07 -18.64
CA LEU A 220 3.44 12.64 -18.58
C LEU A 220 2.68 13.18 -19.80
N GLU A 221 1.47 12.69 -20.03
CA GLU A 221 0.65 13.16 -21.15
C GLU A 221 0.47 14.69 -21.14
N LYS A 222 0.21 15.27 -19.96
CA LYS A 222 -0.04 16.71 -19.80
C LYS A 222 0.99 17.43 -18.94
N ALA A 223 2.13 16.79 -18.58
CA ALA A 223 3.15 17.45 -17.78
C ALA A 223 4.56 16.98 -18.08
N ARG A 224 5.51 17.88 -17.88
CA ARG A 224 6.95 17.64 -17.76
C ARG A 224 7.32 17.86 -16.30
N VAL A 225 7.72 16.81 -15.59
CA VAL A 225 7.96 16.85 -14.16
C VAL A 225 9.44 16.65 -13.88
N ARG A 226 10.06 17.60 -13.22
CA ARG A 226 11.36 17.40 -12.55
C ARG A 226 11.07 17.01 -11.11
N TYR A 227 11.64 15.90 -10.65
CA TYR A 227 11.41 15.45 -9.29
C TYR A 227 12.72 15.28 -8.52
N PHE A 228 12.64 15.62 -7.23
CA PHE A 228 13.70 15.39 -6.26
C PHE A 228 13.05 14.91 -4.95
N LEU A 229 13.43 13.72 -4.51
CA LEU A 229 13.00 13.14 -3.25
C LEU A 229 14.21 12.80 -2.41
N SER A 230 14.23 13.22 -1.13
CA SER A 230 15.31 12.92 -0.20
C SER A 230 14.79 12.58 1.19
N ILE A 231 15.45 11.63 1.85
CA ILE A 231 15.27 11.31 3.27
C ILE A 231 16.39 11.84 4.15
N ASN A 232 17.28 12.62 3.56
CA ASN A 232 18.39 13.30 4.23
C ASN A 232 18.23 14.81 4.03
N ALA A 233 17.89 15.52 5.10
CA ALA A 233 17.70 16.97 5.15
C ALA A 233 18.74 17.60 6.07
#